data_6525bbf7dfd1dba3798bace90331d845
#
_entry.id   6525bbf7dfd1dba3798bace90331d845
#
_cell.length_a   1.000
_cell.length_b   1.000
_cell.length_c   1.000
_cell.angle_alpha   90.00
_cell.angle_beta   90.00
_cell.angle_gamma   90.00
#
_symmetry.space_group_name_H-M   'P 1'
#
loop_
_entity.id
_entity.type
_entity.pdbx_description
1 polymer ?
#
loop_
_entity_poly.entity_id
_entity_poly.type
_entity_poly.pdbx_seq_one_letter_code
_entity_poly.pdbx_strand_id
1 'polypeptide(L)'
;MEKFDIYKDVEKRTDGDIYIGVVGPVRTGKSTFVSRFMNASVIPNISAKSKRAVAVDEMPQSGAGKTVMTTEPKFVPGEAVQIKVAGGGKARVRLIDCVGYLVDGALGKEENGAPRMVKTPWSEEEMPFEQAAETGTHKVISEHSTIGIVVTTDGSFTDIPRSDYLVAEERVVNELKEIGKPFIILLNVREPNSESALKLKAELEKKYDAGVAVKNVTLMESGDFDELLSAVLLEFPVRRASVRTPNWFRTFARTAPAVCALMDAVNSAGEIKRMRDGEKIAEALSSLDFVTGSDLSLDLGDGSIEVDISVNRDLFYQALTQAAGEDLNDDVEIIKHVSALKKAKNGYEKLKNALNEAEQTGYGVVAPAEEEITISQPEMVKTGGVYGVRIKATAPSVHIVKVDIEAEVDSVVGKEKQCADYVEKLKEQYATDPRGVMQVDLFGRPLYSFVSDEIYDKAGGMKTAFREKLRKTVYKLVNEKKSALFCVTI
;
A
#
# COMPACT_ATOMS: atom_id res chain seq x y z
N MET A 1 3.31 -18.13 26.85
CA MET A 1 3.31 -16.69 27.23
C MET A 1 2.74 -15.90 26.05
N GLU A 2 1.74 -15.04 26.27
CA GLU A 2 1.31 -14.10 25.21
C GLU A 2 2.49 -13.20 24.84
N LYS A 3 2.70 -13.01 23.55
CA LYS A 3 3.77 -12.15 23.03
C LYS A 3 3.47 -10.71 23.44
N PHE A 4 4.46 -9.99 23.98
CA PHE A 4 4.31 -8.57 24.35
C PHE A 4 3.86 -7.74 23.14
N ASP A 5 2.77 -6.99 23.31
CA ASP A 5 2.24 -6.07 22.32
C ASP A 5 2.27 -4.64 22.88
N ILE A 6 3.23 -3.85 22.43
CA ILE A 6 3.50 -2.50 22.94
C ILE A 6 2.30 -1.58 22.78
N TYR A 7 1.54 -1.70 21.68
CA TYR A 7 0.39 -0.82 21.42
C TYR A 7 -0.75 -1.09 22.40
N LYS A 8 -0.96 -2.38 22.72
CA LYS A 8 -1.92 -2.77 23.77
C LYS A 8 -1.43 -2.40 25.16
N ASP A 9 -0.11 -2.46 25.39
CA ASP A 9 0.48 -2.10 26.68
C ASP A 9 0.33 -0.59 26.94
N VAL A 10 0.64 0.24 25.92
CA VAL A 10 0.49 1.70 26.01
C VAL A 10 -0.97 2.09 26.18
N GLU A 11 -1.90 1.46 25.45
CA GLU A 11 -3.33 1.77 25.55
C GLU A 11 -3.95 1.36 26.89
N LYS A 12 -3.70 0.12 27.35
CA LYS A 12 -4.41 -0.48 28.47
C LYS A 12 -3.74 -0.28 29.84
N ARG A 13 -2.39 -0.29 29.88
CA ARG A 13 -1.65 -0.24 31.15
C ARG A 13 -1.22 1.17 31.53
N THR A 14 -0.88 2.00 30.55
CA THR A 14 -0.26 3.30 30.81
C THR A 14 -1.08 4.49 30.36
N ASP A 15 -2.30 4.27 29.84
CA ASP A 15 -3.22 5.32 29.38
C ASP A 15 -2.56 6.32 28.39
N GLY A 16 -1.77 5.77 27.45
CA GLY A 16 -1.05 6.55 26.45
C GLY A 16 0.32 7.09 26.90
N ASP A 17 0.76 6.80 28.13
CA ASP A 17 2.09 7.19 28.61
C ASP A 17 3.16 6.17 28.17
N ILE A 18 4.35 6.66 27.81
CA ILE A 18 5.49 5.84 27.46
C ILE A 18 6.44 5.74 28.63
N TYR A 19 6.57 4.57 29.22
CA TYR A 19 7.49 4.29 30.32
C TYR A 19 8.81 3.78 29.79
N ILE A 20 9.85 4.62 29.94
CA ILE A 20 11.18 4.35 29.41
C ILE A 20 12.04 3.74 30.52
N GLY A 21 12.33 2.45 30.44
CA GLY A 21 13.27 1.77 31.32
C GLY A 21 14.70 2.08 30.93
N VAL A 22 15.44 2.79 31.81
CA VAL A 22 16.87 3.05 31.61
C VAL A 22 17.63 1.92 32.27
N VAL A 23 18.06 0.94 31.48
CA VAL A 23 18.63 -0.34 31.97
C VAL A 23 20.06 -0.52 31.47
N GLY A 24 20.76 -1.52 31.95
CA GLY A 24 22.14 -1.79 31.54
C GLY A 24 23.04 -2.13 32.71
N PRO A 25 24.33 -2.42 32.46
CA PRO A 25 25.31 -2.69 33.52
C PRO A 25 25.47 -1.52 34.50
N VAL A 26 25.86 -1.77 35.71
CA VAL A 26 26.18 -0.71 36.69
C VAL A 26 27.33 0.17 36.15
N ARG A 27 27.37 1.44 36.56
CA ARG A 27 28.45 2.40 36.23
C ARG A 27 28.54 2.80 34.75
N THR A 28 27.55 2.52 33.91
CA THR A 28 27.50 2.93 32.51
C THR A 28 26.98 4.34 32.28
N GLY A 29 26.50 5.03 33.33
CA GLY A 29 25.98 6.38 33.24
C GLY A 29 24.46 6.51 33.19
N LYS A 30 23.70 5.46 33.58
CA LYS A 30 22.21 5.46 33.61
C LYS A 30 21.63 6.64 34.40
N SER A 31 21.99 6.77 35.66
CA SER A 31 21.43 7.87 36.50
C SER A 31 21.90 9.24 36.03
N THR A 32 23.10 9.35 35.41
CA THR A 32 23.55 10.58 34.75
C THR A 32 22.67 10.92 33.54
N PHE A 33 22.33 9.92 32.72
CA PHE A 33 21.43 10.07 31.60
C PHE A 33 20.03 10.57 32.05
N VAL A 34 19.47 9.89 33.09
CA VAL A 34 18.16 10.30 33.63
C VAL A 34 18.21 11.72 34.15
N SER A 35 19.22 12.11 34.93
CA SER A 35 19.36 13.46 35.45
C SER A 35 19.50 14.52 34.34
N ARG A 36 20.26 14.21 33.28
CA ARG A 36 20.45 15.10 32.14
C ARG A 36 19.14 15.26 31.35
N PHE A 37 18.45 14.16 31.06
CA PHE A 37 17.15 14.18 30.38
C PHE A 37 16.14 15.01 31.17
N MET A 38 16.04 14.83 32.47
CA MET A 38 15.16 15.61 33.32
C MET A 38 15.45 17.09 33.23
N ASN A 39 16.74 17.49 33.32
CA ASN A 39 17.14 18.90 33.27
C ASN A 39 16.93 19.54 31.88
N ALA A 40 17.23 18.81 30.80
CA ALA A 40 17.18 19.34 29.45
C ALA A 40 15.77 19.32 28.82
N SER A 41 15.00 18.24 29.07
CA SER A 41 13.76 17.97 28.33
C SER A 41 12.50 17.98 29.19
N VAL A 42 12.57 17.66 30.48
CA VAL A 42 11.40 17.49 31.34
C VAL A 42 11.12 18.73 32.21
N ILE A 43 12.07 19.15 33.03
CA ILE A 43 11.91 20.26 33.96
C ILE A 43 11.52 21.59 33.28
N PRO A 44 12.08 21.95 32.10
CA PRO A 44 11.68 23.16 31.38
C PRO A 44 10.23 23.16 30.95
N ASN A 45 9.64 21.97 30.69
CA ASN A 45 8.25 21.80 30.25
C ASN A 45 7.22 21.73 31.40
N ILE A 46 7.67 21.68 32.68
CA ILE A 46 6.77 21.73 33.84
C ILE A 46 6.43 23.19 34.14
N SER A 47 5.19 23.59 33.92
CA SER A 47 4.71 24.98 34.13
C SER A 47 4.53 25.33 35.62
N ALA A 48 4.08 24.39 36.47
CA ALA A 48 3.83 24.64 37.88
C ALA A 48 5.11 24.60 38.73
N LYS A 49 5.44 25.69 39.44
CA LYS A 49 6.64 25.79 40.27
C LYS A 49 6.74 24.69 41.33
N SER A 50 5.62 24.35 41.99
CA SER A 50 5.57 23.27 42.98
C SER A 50 5.90 21.90 42.39
N LYS A 51 5.32 21.55 41.22
CA LYS A 51 5.60 20.29 40.55
C LYS A 51 7.06 20.25 40.03
N ARG A 52 7.61 21.39 39.60
CA ARG A 52 9.02 21.48 39.20
C ARG A 52 9.96 21.22 40.37
N ALA A 53 9.68 21.78 41.58
CA ALA A 53 10.50 21.52 42.75
C ALA A 53 10.48 20.03 43.11
N VAL A 54 9.31 19.39 43.15
CA VAL A 54 9.18 17.95 43.39
C VAL A 54 9.98 17.13 42.36
N ALA A 55 9.87 17.46 41.07
CA ALA A 55 10.61 16.75 40.01
C ALA A 55 12.14 16.90 40.15
N VAL A 56 12.62 18.04 40.70
CA VAL A 56 14.05 18.23 41.01
C VAL A 56 14.48 17.38 42.20
N ASP A 57 13.65 17.28 43.24
CA ASP A 57 13.93 16.47 44.42
C ASP A 57 13.89 14.94 44.13
N GLU A 58 13.10 14.55 43.13
CA GLU A 58 13.01 13.14 42.68
C GLU A 58 14.19 12.70 41.82
N MET A 59 15.04 13.63 41.34
CA MET A 59 16.19 13.26 40.49
C MET A 59 17.13 12.27 41.15
N PRO A 60 17.62 11.28 40.39
CA PRO A 60 18.63 10.36 40.93
C PRO A 60 19.93 11.09 41.24
N GLN A 61 20.48 10.80 42.43
CA GLN A 61 21.81 11.28 42.83
C GLN A 61 22.88 10.43 42.17
N SER A 62 23.64 11.02 41.26
CA SER A 62 24.81 10.35 40.68
C SER A 62 25.95 10.37 41.68
N GLY A 63 26.31 9.21 42.25
CA GLY A 63 27.50 9.09 43.13
C GLY A 63 28.78 9.20 42.35
N ALA A 64 29.66 10.11 42.77
CA ALA A 64 31.06 10.10 42.32
C ALA A 64 31.80 8.96 43.01
N GLY A 65 32.36 8.01 42.24
CA GLY A 65 33.14 6.89 42.79
C GLY A 65 32.67 5.50 42.32
N LYS A 66 33.35 4.43 42.80
CA LYS A 66 33.07 3.04 42.38
C LYS A 66 31.91 2.38 43.11
N THR A 67 31.35 2.98 44.17
CA THR A 67 30.29 2.40 45.01
C THR A 67 28.91 2.59 44.40
N VAL A 68 28.14 1.50 44.32
CA VAL A 68 26.73 1.53 43.90
C VAL A 68 25.85 1.89 45.09
N MET A 69 25.07 2.97 45.02
CA MET A 69 24.31 3.51 46.14
C MET A 69 22.80 3.22 46.06
N THR A 70 22.26 3.04 44.87
CA THR A 70 20.81 2.86 44.66
C THR A 70 20.45 1.39 44.83
N THR A 71 19.36 1.11 45.54
CA THR A 71 18.85 -0.26 45.80
C THR A 71 17.52 -0.53 45.10
N GLU A 72 16.78 0.53 44.71
CA GLU A 72 15.43 0.43 44.16
C GLU A 72 15.29 1.19 42.86
N PRO A 73 14.41 0.74 41.92
CA PRO A 73 14.05 1.50 40.75
C PRO A 73 13.37 2.81 41.14
N LYS A 74 13.71 3.89 40.46
CA LYS A 74 13.09 5.20 40.65
C LYS A 74 12.32 5.62 39.44
N PHE A 75 11.06 5.98 39.62
CA PHE A 75 10.21 6.56 38.60
C PHE A 75 10.37 8.09 38.58
N VAL A 76 10.87 8.63 37.51
CA VAL A 76 11.22 10.06 37.39
C VAL A 76 10.70 10.65 36.09
N PRO A 77 9.89 11.69 36.10
CA PRO A 77 9.22 12.28 37.26
C PRO A 77 8.10 11.38 37.80
N GLY A 78 7.56 11.70 39.00
CA GLY A 78 6.45 10.98 39.60
C GLY A 78 5.19 10.88 38.72
N GLU A 79 4.92 11.89 37.87
CA GLU A 79 3.85 11.90 36.85
C GLU A 79 4.49 12.02 35.45
N ALA A 80 3.92 11.35 34.43
CA ALA A 80 4.40 11.46 33.06
C ALA A 80 4.26 12.90 32.53
N VAL A 81 5.29 13.38 31.84
CA VAL A 81 5.36 14.74 31.29
C VAL A 81 5.33 14.72 29.77
N GLN A 82 4.55 15.64 29.20
CA GLN A 82 4.47 15.80 27.76
C GLN A 82 5.73 16.45 27.22
N ILE A 83 6.39 15.79 26.29
CA ILE A 83 7.56 16.29 25.55
C ILE A 83 7.25 16.35 24.07
N LYS A 84 8.05 17.15 23.35
CA LYS A 84 8.04 17.18 21.90
C LYS A 84 9.04 16.16 21.39
N VAL A 85 8.65 15.43 20.37
CA VAL A 85 9.52 14.46 19.67
C VAL A 85 9.87 15.02 18.29
N ALA A 86 11.03 14.65 17.77
CA ALA A 86 11.44 15.03 16.42
C ALA A 86 10.35 14.62 15.40
N GLY A 87 10.07 15.49 14.42
CA GLY A 87 8.93 15.34 13.50
C GLY A 87 7.63 16.02 13.94
N GLY A 88 7.65 16.78 15.08
CA GLY A 88 6.51 17.60 15.55
C GLY A 88 5.47 16.83 16.38
N GLY A 89 5.71 15.54 16.67
CA GLY A 89 4.88 14.74 17.56
C GLY A 89 4.98 15.18 19.01
N LYS A 90 4.00 14.78 19.83
CA LYS A 90 3.99 14.95 21.29
C LYS A 90 3.86 13.56 21.91
N ALA A 91 4.68 13.27 22.92
CA ALA A 91 4.58 12.04 23.70
C ALA A 91 4.56 12.37 25.20
N ARG A 92 3.83 11.60 25.98
CA ARG A 92 3.90 11.66 27.42
C ARG A 92 4.86 10.58 27.88
N VAL A 93 5.95 10.99 28.55
CA VAL A 93 7.02 10.08 28.94
C VAL A 93 7.28 10.09 30.43
N ARG A 94 7.72 8.97 30.93
CA ARG A 94 8.21 8.77 32.30
C ARG A 94 9.42 7.85 32.25
N LEU A 95 10.51 8.23 32.91
CA LEU A 95 11.69 7.39 32.99
C LEU A 95 11.67 6.52 34.26
N ILE A 96 12.31 5.37 34.15
CA ILE A 96 12.53 4.48 35.27
C ILE A 96 14.03 4.20 35.33
N ASP A 97 14.68 4.78 36.34
CA ASP A 97 16.09 4.51 36.64
C ASP A 97 16.20 3.22 37.43
N CYS A 98 17.09 2.33 37.05
CA CYS A 98 17.34 1.08 37.76
C CYS A 98 18.82 0.97 38.21
N VAL A 99 19.07 0.07 39.13
CA VAL A 99 20.46 -0.23 39.61
C VAL A 99 21.32 -0.74 38.45
N GLY A 100 20.80 -1.72 37.70
CA GLY A 100 21.54 -2.44 36.67
C GLY A 100 22.23 -3.71 37.17
N TYR A 101 22.59 -4.54 36.21
CA TYR A 101 23.36 -5.77 36.52
C TYR A 101 24.79 -5.43 36.93
N LEU A 102 25.26 -6.15 37.95
CA LEU A 102 26.62 -5.97 38.45
C LEU A 102 27.68 -6.45 37.45
N VAL A 103 28.80 -5.79 37.45
CA VAL A 103 29.98 -6.13 36.63
C VAL A 103 31.15 -6.45 37.50
N ASP A 104 32.10 -7.22 36.98
CA ASP A 104 33.33 -7.49 37.69
C ASP A 104 34.09 -6.17 37.90
N GLY A 105 34.71 -6.02 39.06
CA GLY A 105 35.38 -4.77 39.44
C GLY A 105 34.48 -3.65 39.98
N ALA A 106 33.14 -3.80 40.01
CA ALA A 106 32.28 -2.86 40.69
C ALA A 106 32.36 -3.01 42.22
N LEU A 107 32.56 -1.88 42.92
CA LEU A 107 32.64 -1.86 44.40
C LEU A 107 31.22 -1.71 44.99
N GLY A 108 31.00 -2.23 46.20
CA GLY A 108 29.77 -2.12 46.97
C GLY A 108 28.94 -3.41 46.98
N LYS A 109 29.49 -4.51 46.47
CA LYS A 109 28.93 -5.87 46.62
C LYS A 109 29.05 -6.37 48.04
N GLU A 110 30.15 -6.02 48.72
CA GLU A 110 30.52 -6.48 50.03
C GLU A 110 30.62 -5.33 51.03
N GLU A 111 30.30 -5.61 52.27
CA GLU A 111 30.48 -4.74 53.43
C GLU A 111 31.17 -5.55 54.55
N ASN A 112 32.34 -5.08 55.00
CA ASN A 112 33.17 -5.77 55.98
C ASN A 112 33.56 -7.24 55.65
N GLY A 113 33.74 -7.53 54.31
CA GLY A 113 34.13 -8.87 53.87
C GLY A 113 32.99 -9.88 53.76
N ALA A 114 31.73 -9.44 53.93
CA ALA A 114 30.53 -10.24 53.72
C ALA A 114 29.64 -9.61 52.64
N PRO A 115 28.78 -10.38 51.96
CA PRO A 115 27.77 -9.81 51.01
C PRO A 115 26.96 -8.72 51.70
N ARG A 116 26.88 -7.54 51.05
CA ARG A 116 26.04 -6.43 51.52
C ARG A 116 24.56 -6.82 51.47
N MET A 117 23.89 -6.86 52.64
CA MET A 117 22.46 -7.16 52.73
C MET A 117 21.65 -5.89 52.62
N VAL A 118 20.50 -5.94 51.89
CA VAL A 118 19.61 -4.81 51.66
C VAL A 118 18.15 -5.25 51.79
N LYS A 119 17.29 -4.32 52.25
CA LYS A 119 15.84 -4.47 52.18
C LYS A 119 15.32 -3.95 50.87
N THR A 120 14.33 -4.63 50.31
CA THR A 120 13.65 -4.22 49.04
C THR A 120 12.13 -4.22 49.23
N PRO A 121 11.38 -3.42 48.46
CA PRO A 121 9.92 -3.39 48.57
C PRO A 121 9.23 -4.70 48.21
N TRP A 122 9.90 -5.61 47.51
CA TRP A 122 9.36 -6.90 47.01
C TRP A 122 9.78 -8.11 47.85
N SER A 123 10.48 -7.91 48.99
CA SER A 123 10.87 -8.98 49.93
C SER A 123 10.78 -8.50 51.35
N GLU A 124 10.14 -9.29 52.21
CA GLU A 124 10.08 -9.02 53.66
C GLU A 124 11.44 -9.29 54.35
N GLU A 125 12.24 -10.18 53.76
CA GLU A 125 13.56 -10.52 54.28
C GLU A 125 14.68 -9.73 53.56
N GLU A 126 15.78 -9.47 54.29
CA GLU A 126 16.97 -8.89 53.71
C GLU A 126 17.62 -9.88 52.74
N MET A 127 18.05 -9.40 51.58
CA MET A 127 18.69 -10.19 50.54
C MET A 127 20.06 -9.59 50.16
N PRO A 128 20.97 -10.38 49.56
CA PRO A 128 22.20 -9.86 49.02
C PRO A 128 21.94 -8.74 47.99
N PHE A 129 22.71 -7.66 48.04
CA PHE A 129 22.59 -6.51 47.14
C PHE A 129 22.63 -6.91 45.67
N GLU A 130 23.43 -7.90 45.31
CA GLU A 130 23.51 -8.44 43.95
C GLU A 130 22.16 -8.99 43.49
N GLN A 131 21.52 -9.81 44.31
CA GLN A 131 20.20 -10.38 44.03
C GLN A 131 19.10 -9.29 43.97
N ALA A 132 19.19 -8.29 44.85
CA ALA A 132 18.27 -7.15 44.84
C ALA A 132 18.39 -6.32 43.55
N ALA A 133 19.62 -6.06 43.10
CA ALA A 133 19.88 -5.32 41.85
C ALA A 133 19.40 -6.08 40.62
N GLU A 134 19.60 -7.40 40.57
CA GLU A 134 19.12 -8.27 39.51
C GLU A 134 17.59 -8.29 39.47
N THR A 135 16.92 -8.56 40.59
CA THR A 135 15.47 -8.61 40.70
C THR A 135 14.85 -7.26 40.32
N GLY A 136 15.42 -6.15 40.81
CA GLY A 136 14.93 -4.81 40.49
C GLY A 136 15.08 -4.47 39.02
N THR A 137 16.23 -4.81 38.40
CA THR A 137 16.46 -4.59 36.97
C THR A 137 15.51 -5.43 36.12
N HIS A 138 15.35 -6.71 36.47
CA HIS A 138 14.43 -7.61 35.78
C HIS A 138 12.97 -7.09 35.87
N LYS A 139 12.52 -6.59 37.03
CA LYS A 139 11.18 -6.00 37.18
C LYS A 139 11.01 -4.75 36.33
N VAL A 140 12.03 -3.90 36.23
CA VAL A 140 11.97 -2.74 35.31
C VAL A 140 11.81 -3.19 33.88
N ILE A 141 12.58 -4.19 33.44
CA ILE A 141 12.52 -4.74 32.09
C ILE A 141 11.16 -5.41 31.84
N SER A 142 10.70 -6.29 32.73
CA SER A 142 9.52 -7.13 32.49
C SER A 142 8.19 -6.42 32.76
N GLU A 143 8.07 -5.71 33.88
CA GLU A 143 6.78 -5.23 34.41
C GLU A 143 6.55 -3.72 34.23
N HIS A 144 7.61 -2.91 34.41
CA HIS A 144 7.42 -1.47 34.58
C HIS A 144 7.64 -0.66 33.30
N SER A 145 8.59 -1.03 32.45
CA SER A 145 8.89 -0.28 31.22
C SER A 145 8.00 -0.68 30.05
N THR A 146 7.72 0.26 29.17
CA THR A 146 7.10 0.05 27.85
C THR A 146 8.19 -0.19 26.81
N ILE A 147 9.29 0.56 26.90
CA ILE A 147 10.47 0.52 26.02
C ILE A 147 11.74 0.55 26.87
N GLY A 148 12.85 0.10 26.29
CA GLY A 148 14.17 0.08 26.94
C GLY A 148 15.17 1.04 26.30
N ILE A 149 15.95 1.76 27.13
CA ILE A 149 17.21 2.36 26.72
C ILE A 149 18.30 1.61 27.45
N VAL A 150 19.07 0.81 26.72
CA VAL A 150 20.20 0.04 27.25
C VAL A 150 21.43 0.92 27.24
N VAL A 151 21.84 1.42 28.41
CA VAL A 151 23.03 2.24 28.54
C VAL A 151 24.24 1.35 28.75
N THR A 152 25.20 1.41 27.83
CA THR A 152 26.52 0.73 27.93
C THR A 152 27.65 1.72 27.72
N THR A 153 28.89 1.28 27.79
CA THR A 153 30.07 2.15 27.67
C THR A 153 31.25 1.42 27.02
N ASP A 154 32.19 2.17 26.48
CA ASP A 154 33.48 1.69 26.03
C ASP A 154 34.52 1.57 27.17
N GLY A 155 34.10 1.93 28.40
CA GLY A 155 35.01 1.96 29.57
C GLY A 155 35.73 3.29 29.77
N SER A 156 35.61 4.27 28.87
CA SER A 156 36.39 5.52 28.91
C SER A 156 36.05 6.45 30.10
N PHE A 157 34.91 6.25 30.75
CA PHE A 157 34.48 7.06 31.91
C PHE A 157 34.82 6.42 33.30
N THR A 158 35.22 5.17 33.32
CA THR A 158 35.46 4.41 34.55
C THR A 158 36.80 3.70 34.47
N ASP A 159 37.30 3.22 35.62
CA ASP A 159 38.48 2.35 35.67
C ASP A 159 38.14 0.87 35.40
N ILE A 160 36.92 0.58 34.95
CA ILE A 160 36.44 -0.78 34.61
C ILE A 160 36.61 -0.96 33.10
N PRO A 161 37.34 -1.98 32.65
CA PRO A 161 37.56 -2.22 31.23
C PRO A 161 36.27 -2.67 30.52
N ARG A 162 36.19 -2.43 29.24
CA ARG A 162 35.02 -2.80 28.40
C ARG A 162 34.65 -4.28 28.51
N SER A 163 35.65 -5.17 28.64
CA SER A 163 35.44 -6.63 28.77
C SER A 163 34.47 -7.00 29.87
N ASP A 164 34.55 -6.29 30.99
CA ASP A 164 33.80 -6.63 32.21
C ASP A 164 32.31 -6.26 32.11
N TYR A 165 31.99 -5.39 31.17
CA TYR A 165 30.60 -5.01 30.88
C TYR A 165 29.86 -6.01 30.00
N LEU A 166 30.54 -6.84 29.21
CA LEU A 166 29.96 -7.65 28.16
C LEU A 166 28.88 -8.62 28.65
N VAL A 167 29.14 -9.34 29.74
CA VAL A 167 28.18 -10.34 30.25
C VAL A 167 26.90 -9.69 30.74
N ALA A 168 27.01 -8.59 31.48
CA ALA A 168 25.87 -7.86 31.99
C ALA A 168 25.11 -7.15 30.88
N GLU A 169 25.80 -6.64 29.86
CA GLU A 169 25.19 -6.05 28.65
C GLU A 169 24.38 -7.07 27.86
N GLU A 170 24.95 -8.24 27.58
CA GLU A 170 24.26 -9.33 26.88
C GLU A 170 23.02 -9.80 27.62
N ARG A 171 23.10 -9.91 28.94
CA ARG A 171 21.97 -10.32 29.77
C ARG A 171 20.78 -9.36 29.61
N VAL A 172 21.01 -8.04 29.74
CA VAL A 172 19.97 -7.01 29.57
C VAL A 172 19.32 -7.08 28.19
N VAL A 173 20.17 -7.18 27.15
CA VAL A 173 19.70 -7.21 25.77
C VAL A 173 18.86 -8.47 25.48
N ASN A 174 19.33 -9.61 25.99
CA ASN A 174 18.61 -10.88 25.80
C ASN A 174 17.25 -10.88 26.51
N GLU A 175 17.16 -10.36 27.73
CA GLU A 175 15.90 -10.25 28.47
C GLU A 175 14.90 -9.36 27.73
N LEU A 176 15.33 -8.21 27.19
CA LEU A 176 14.46 -7.34 26.37
C LEU A 176 13.98 -8.04 25.11
N LYS A 177 14.87 -8.80 24.45
CA LYS A 177 14.53 -9.57 23.24
C LYS A 177 13.57 -10.72 23.52
N GLU A 178 13.78 -11.48 24.59
CA GLU A 178 12.91 -12.61 25.00
C GLU A 178 11.49 -12.14 25.28
N ILE A 179 11.34 -10.99 25.93
CA ILE A 179 10.02 -10.38 26.20
C ILE A 179 9.43 -9.75 24.93
N GLY A 180 10.28 -9.37 23.98
CA GLY A 180 9.88 -8.68 22.73
C GLY A 180 9.66 -7.18 22.91
N LYS A 181 10.27 -6.55 23.94
CA LYS A 181 10.19 -5.11 24.14
C LYS A 181 11.13 -4.37 23.18
N PRO A 182 10.65 -3.28 22.54
CA PRO A 182 11.54 -2.44 21.74
C PRO A 182 12.57 -1.75 22.62
N PHE A 183 13.78 -1.64 22.12
CA PHE A 183 14.88 -0.97 22.82
C PHE A 183 15.90 -0.39 21.86
N ILE A 184 16.65 0.59 22.35
CA ILE A 184 17.83 1.14 21.70
C ILE A 184 19.02 1.03 22.64
N ILE A 185 20.23 0.93 22.10
CA ILE A 185 21.47 0.93 22.86
C ILE A 185 22.03 2.36 22.84
N LEU A 186 22.28 2.91 24.02
CA LEU A 186 23.02 4.16 24.21
C LEU A 186 24.47 3.82 24.64
N LEU A 187 25.40 3.94 23.70
CA LEU A 187 26.80 3.79 23.94
C LEU A 187 27.38 5.09 24.50
N ASN A 188 27.62 5.12 25.82
CA ASN A 188 28.18 6.27 26.51
C ASN A 188 29.72 6.25 26.41
N VAL A 189 30.26 7.22 25.68
CA VAL A 189 31.71 7.35 25.44
C VAL A 189 32.19 8.79 25.66
N ARG A 190 33.44 8.95 25.96
CA ARG A 190 34.05 10.28 26.17
C ARG A 190 34.10 11.07 24.85
N GLU A 191 34.46 10.41 23.75
CA GLU A 191 34.62 10.98 22.41
C GLU A 191 33.70 10.26 21.39
N PRO A 192 32.47 10.73 21.16
CA PRO A 192 31.49 10.05 20.30
C PRO A 192 31.92 9.89 18.83
N ASN A 193 32.79 10.79 18.34
CA ASN A 193 33.24 10.80 16.95
C ASN A 193 34.58 10.06 16.74
N SER A 194 35.12 9.36 17.77
CA SER A 194 36.33 8.59 17.61
C SER A 194 36.13 7.34 16.76
N GLU A 195 37.16 6.95 16.00
CA GLU A 195 37.08 5.77 15.14
C GLU A 195 36.75 4.50 15.93
N SER A 196 37.30 4.39 17.17
CA SER A 196 37.01 3.27 18.08
C SER A 196 35.53 3.22 18.49
N ALA A 197 34.90 4.36 18.80
CA ALA A 197 33.50 4.44 19.17
C ALA A 197 32.58 4.07 17.99
N LEU A 198 32.92 4.52 16.78
CA LEU A 198 32.15 4.19 15.56
C LEU A 198 32.30 2.71 15.19
N LYS A 199 33.48 2.11 15.35
CA LYS A 199 33.68 0.65 15.17
C LYS A 199 32.86 -0.15 16.19
N LEU A 200 32.92 0.23 17.46
CA LEU A 200 32.13 -0.43 18.50
C LEU A 200 30.63 -0.28 18.28
N LYS A 201 30.18 0.87 17.78
CA LYS A 201 28.77 1.07 17.33
C LYS A 201 28.40 0.00 16.32
N ALA A 202 29.15 -0.14 15.23
CA ALA A 202 28.82 -1.08 14.13
C ALA A 202 28.86 -2.55 14.63
N GLU A 203 29.76 -2.89 15.55
CA GLU A 203 29.81 -4.21 16.18
C GLU A 203 28.53 -4.49 17.00
N LEU A 204 28.11 -3.53 17.83
CA LEU A 204 26.91 -3.65 18.66
C LEU A 204 25.63 -3.74 17.81
N GLU A 205 25.51 -2.92 16.76
CA GLU A 205 24.39 -2.95 15.80
C GLU A 205 24.28 -4.33 15.15
N LYS A 206 25.40 -4.86 14.68
CA LYS A 206 25.46 -6.20 14.06
C LYS A 206 25.16 -7.32 15.06
N LYS A 207 25.74 -7.23 16.27
CA LYS A 207 25.61 -8.28 17.32
C LYS A 207 24.18 -8.35 17.84
N TYR A 208 23.57 -7.19 18.09
CA TYR A 208 22.27 -7.13 18.77
C TYR A 208 21.09 -6.85 17.84
N ASP A 209 21.33 -6.59 16.56
CA ASP A 209 20.28 -6.19 15.61
C ASP A 209 19.37 -5.09 16.22
N ALA A 210 19.98 -4.05 16.78
CA ALA A 210 19.29 -2.94 17.44
C ALA A 210 19.99 -1.62 17.11
N GLY A 211 19.22 -0.52 17.11
CA GLY A 211 19.79 0.82 16.92
C GLY A 211 20.79 1.17 18.02
N VAL A 212 21.91 1.78 17.67
CA VAL A 212 22.97 2.23 18.62
C VAL A 212 23.22 3.72 18.46
N ALA A 213 22.92 4.49 19.51
CA ALA A 213 23.27 5.89 19.61
C ALA A 213 24.59 6.05 20.37
N VAL A 214 25.57 6.76 19.79
CA VAL A 214 26.86 7.03 20.45
C VAL A 214 26.82 8.48 20.93
N LYS A 215 26.88 8.68 22.24
CA LYS A 215 26.81 10.03 22.84
C LYS A 215 27.76 10.09 24.08
N ASN A 216 28.16 11.31 24.42
CA ASN A 216 28.68 11.61 25.73
C ASN A 216 27.53 12.06 26.62
N VAL A 217 27.07 11.19 27.50
CA VAL A 217 25.86 11.44 28.32
C VAL A 217 25.99 12.71 29.17
N THR A 218 27.20 13.08 29.58
CA THR A 218 27.40 14.29 30.39
C THR A 218 27.25 15.58 29.60
N LEU A 219 27.36 15.51 28.28
CA LEU A 219 27.29 16.67 27.38
C LEU A 219 25.96 16.73 26.56
N MET A 220 25.10 15.74 26.73
CA MET A 220 23.82 15.68 25.97
C MET A 220 22.94 16.92 26.23
N GLU A 221 22.37 17.43 25.18
CA GLU A 221 21.42 18.54 25.15
C GLU A 221 20.02 18.10 24.70
N SER A 222 19.03 18.98 24.71
CA SER A 222 17.64 18.66 24.36
C SER A 222 17.52 17.99 22.98
N GLY A 223 18.28 18.47 21.98
CA GLY A 223 18.26 17.89 20.62
C GLY A 223 18.73 16.43 20.58
N ASP A 224 19.74 16.09 21.40
CA ASP A 224 20.23 14.69 21.49
C ASP A 224 19.16 13.74 22.06
N PHE A 225 18.39 14.22 23.02
CA PHE A 225 17.28 13.44 23.59
C PHE A 225 16.14 13.27 22.59
N ASP A 226 15.81 14.30 21.82
CA ASP A 226 14.79 14.24 20.78
C ASP A 226 15.20 13.22 19.68
N GLU A 227 16.45 13.23 19.26
CA GLU A 227 17.01 12.21 18.33
C GLU A 227 16.92 10.80 18.91
N LEU A 228 17.33 10.63 20.18
CA LEU A 228 17.33 9.33 20.85
C LEU A 228 15.90 8.77 20.98
N LEU A 229 14.95 9.61 21.37
CA LEU A 229 13.56 9.19 21.49
C LEU A 229 12.95 8.83 20.13
N SER A 230 13.27 9.61 19.10
CA SER A 230 12.84 9.28 17.73
C SER A 230 13.42 7.93 17.29
N ALA A 231 14.70 7.67 17.57
CA ALA A 231 15.32 6.41 17.27
C ALA A 231 14.68 5.22 18.01
N VAL A 232 14.29 5.42 19.29
CA VAL A 232 13.55 4.40 20.05
C VAL A 232 12.19 4.08 19.41
N LEU A 233 11.46 5.10 18.95
CA LEU A 233 10.15 4.93 18.31
C LEU A 233 10.27 4.16 16.99
N LEU A 234 11.37 4.29 16.27
CA LEU A 234 11.64 3.53 15.06
C LEU A 234 11.90 2.02 15.32
N GLU A 235 12.21 1.62 16.55
CA GLU A 235 12.32 0.21 16.93
C GLU A 235 10.97 -0.45 17.25
N PHE A 236 9.85 0.29 17.18
CA PHE A 236 8.53 -0.27 17.40
C PHE A 236 8.18 -1.31 16.33
N PRO A 237 7.46 -2.39 16.70
CA PRO A 237 7.08 -3.42 15.76
C PRO A 237 6.07 -2.89 14.75
N VAL A 238 6.19 -3.34 13.50
CA VAL A 238 5.22 -3.04 12.44
C VAL A 238 4.04 -4.00 12.54
N ARG A 239 2.83 -3.44 12.50
CA ARG A 239 1.58 -4.21 12.38
C ARG A 239 1.11 -4.30 10.94
N ARG A 240 1.31 -3.24 10.18
CA ARG A 240 0.89 -3.15 8.78
C ARG A 240 1.88 -2.33 7.98
N ALA A 241 2.25 -2.86 6.81
CA ALA A 241 2.94 -2.09 5.79
C ALA A 241 2.06 -2.04 4.54
N SER A 242 1.94 -0.88 3.92
CA SER A 242 1.14 -0.66 2.73
C SER A 242 1.86 0.24 1.74
N VAL A 243 1.68 -0.07 0.45
CA VAL A 243 2.16 0.76 -0.65
C VAL A 243 0.95 1.35 -1.34
N ARG A 244 0.90 2.67 -1.42
CA ARG A 244 -0.12 3.41 -2.19
C ARG A 244 0.42 3.72 -3.58
N THR A 245 -0.39 3.36 -4.55
CA THR A 245 -0.15 3.66 -5.96
C THR A 245 -1.22 4.64 -6.46
N PRO A 246 -0.98 5.40 -7.54
CA PRO A 246 -2.03 6.17 -8.19
C PRO A 246 -3.25 5.28 -8.53
N ASN A 247 -4.45 5.83 -8.40
CA ASN A 247 -5.69 5.05 -8.54
C ASN A 247 -5.81 4.30 -9.89
N TRP A 248 -5.31 4.89 -10.96
CA TRP A 248 -5.33 4.28 -12.30
C TRP A 248 -4.41 3.06 -12.42
N PHE A 249 -3.39 2.91 -11.55
CA PHE A 249 -2.52 1.75 -11.54
C PHE A 249 -3.27 0.42 -11.34
N ARG A 250 -4.46 0.49 -10.71
CA ARG A 250 -5.35 -0.66 -10.52
C ARG A 250 -5.97 -1.20 -11.82
N THR A 251 -5.85 -0.47 -12.92
CA THR A 251 -6.32 -0.94 -14.24
C THR A 251 -5.41 -2.00 -14.84
N PHE A 252 -4.16 -2.08 -14.40
CA PHE A 252 -3.26 -3.13 -14.84
C PHE A 252 -3.67 -4.50 -14.33
N ALA A 253 -3.47 -5.51 -15.17
CA ALA A 253 -3.57 -6.90 -14.75
C ALA A 253 -2.49 -7.22 -13.71
N ARG A 254 -2.76 -8.16 -12.82
CA ARG A 254 -1.79 -8.60 -11.81
C ARG A 254 -0.49 -9.16 -12.40
N THR A 255 -0.54 -9.63 -13.65
CA THR A 255 0.60 -10.16 -14.41
C THR A 255 1.33 -9.10 -15.23
N ALA A 256 0.90 -7.83 -15.17
CA ALA A 256 1.55 -6.75 -15.89
C ALA A 256 2.99 -6.54 -15.37
N PRO A 257 3.98 -6.28 -16.25
CA PRO A 257 5.39 -6.13 -15.84
C PRO A 257 5.61 -5.11 -14.73
N ALA A 258 4.92 -3.97 -14.77
CA ALA A 258 5.03 -2.94 -13.74
C ALA A 258 4.49 -3.41 -12.37
N VAL A 259 3.42 -4.22 -12.35
CA VAL A 259 2.87 -4.78 -11.11
C VAL A 259 3.80 -5.85 -10.56
N CYS A 260 4.34 -6.73 -11.41
CA CYS A 260 5.32 -7.74 -11.00
C CYS A 260 6.59 -7.07 -10.43
N ALA A 261 7.15 -6.08 -11.13
CA ALA A 261 8.32 -5.35 -10.67
C ALA A 261 8.10 -4.67 -9.30
N LEU A 262 6.91 -4.07 -9.08
CA LEU A 262 6.55 -3.49 -7.79
C LEU A 262 6.48 -4.54 -6.68
N MET A 263 5.87 -5.70 -6.94
CA MET A 263 5.79 -6.80 -5.98
C MET A 263 7.17 -7.37 -5.66
N ASP A 264 8.04 -7.52 -6.67
CA ASP A 264 9.40 -8.02 -6.51
C ASP A 264 10.26 -7.02 -5.70
N ALA A 265 10.10 -5.72 -5.93
CA ALA A 265 10.77 -4.69 -5.15
C ALA A 265 10.37 -4.74 -3.67
N VAL A 266 9.07 -4.85 -3.38
CA VAL A 266 8.59 -5.00 -2.00
C VAL A 266 9.13 -6.28 -1.35
N ASN A 267 9.13 -7.40 -2.07
CA ASN A 267 9.68 -8.66 -1.57
C ASN A 267 11.20 -8.58 -1.34
N SER A 268 11.93 -7.84 -2.18
CA SER A 268 13.38 -7.65 -2.03
C SER A 268 13.77 -6.82 -0.81
N ALA A 269 12.86 -5.98 -0.29
CA ALA A 269 13.07 -5.22 0.95
C ALA A 269 13.25 -6.14 2.18
N GLY A 270 12.92 -7.43 2.05
CA GLY A 270 13.10 -8.44 3.07
C GLY A 270 12.06 -8.38 4.19
N GLU A 271 12.44 -8.86 5.36
CA GLU A 271 11.53 -8.95 6.50
C GLU A 271 11.36 -7.57 7.17
N ILE A 272 10.13 -7.09 7.21
CA ILE A 272 9.74 -5.81 7.81
C ILE A 272 9.21 -6.07 9.21
N LYS A 273 10.08 -5.86 10.20
CA LYS A 273 9.75 -6.11 11.61
C LYS A 273 9.52 -4.85 12.42
N ARG A 274 10.24 -3.77 12.11
CA ARG A 274 10.28 -2.53 12.86
C ARG A 274 9.97 -1.34 11.97
N MET A 275 9.51 -0.25 12.58
CA MET A 275 9.15 0.96 11.84
C MET A 275 10.31 1.51 10.99
N ARG A 276 11.56 1.39 11.46
CA ARG A 276 12.77 1.76 10.67
C ARG A 276 12.93 0.98 9.36
N ASP A 277 12.37 -0.22 9.28
CA ASP A 277 12.46 -1.04 8.07
C ASP A 277 11.60 -0.46 6.92
N GLY A 278 10.75 0.54 7.19
CA GLY A 278 9.99 1.26 6.17
C GLY A 278 10.88 1.93 5.13
N GLU A 279 12.06 2.40 5.51
CA GLU A 279 13.04 2.98 4.60
C GLU A 279 13.49 1.97 3.53
N LYS A 280 13.64 0.69 3.90
CA LYS A 280 14.02 -0.38 2.96
C LYS A 280 12.95 -0.57 1.86
N ILE A 281 11.67 -0.42 2.21
CA ILE A 281 10.57 -0.48 1.23
C ILE A 281 10.64 0.72 0.30
N ALA A 282 10.80 1.92 0.88
CA ALA A 282 10.86 3.16 0.10
C ALA A 282 12.07 3.17 -0.86
N GLU A 283 13.24 2.73 -0.41
CA GLU A 283 14.46 2.59 -1.23
C GLU A 283 14.28 1.56 -2.35
N ALA A 284 13.73 0.38 -2.02
CA ALA A 284 13.48 -0.67 -3.01
C ALA A 284 12.49 -0.20 -4.09
N LEU A 285 11.44 0.52 -3.72
CA LEU A 285 10.48 1.09 -4.65
C LEU A 285 11.07 2.22 -5.49
N SER A 286 11.92 3.07 -4.88
CA SER A 286 12.61 4.16 -5.59
C SER A 286 13.61 3.68 -6.63
N SER A 287 14.07 2.43 -6.53
CA SER A 287 14.98 1.83 -7.52
C SER A 287 14.31 1.43 -8.84
N LEU A 288 12.96 1.47 -8.90
CA LEU A 288 12.21 1.13 -10.10
C LEU A 288 12.22 2.28 -11.10
N ASP A 289 12.53 2.03 -12.37
CA ASP A 289 12.69 3.02 -13.43
C ASP A 289 11.42 3.90 -13.65
N PHE A 290 10.24 3.36 -13.37
CA PHE A 290 8.98 4.07 -13.54
C PHE A 290 8.53 4.84 -12.29
N VAL A 291 9.20 4.69 -11.15
CA VAL A 291 8.91 5.41 -9.90
C VAL A 291 9.69 6.73 -9.89
N THR A 292 8.99 7.83 -9.77
CA THR A 292 9.57 9.18 -9.76
C THR A 292 9.72 9.77 -8.37
N GLY A 293 9.08 9.17 -7.38
CA GLY A 293 9.18 9.56 -5.98
C GLY A 293 8.50 8.53 -5.07
N SER A 294 9.00 8.44 -3.84
CA SER A 294 8.41 7.63 -2.77
C SER A 294 8.39 8.45 -1.48
N ASP A 295 7.20 8.65 -0.93
CA ASP A 295 6.99 9.36 0.33
C ASP A 295 6.66 8.34 1.42
N LEU A 296 7.52 8.26 2.45
CA LEU A 296 7.36 7.37 3.58
C LEU A 296 6.57 8.08 4.69
N SER A 297 5.50 7.48 5.13
CA SER A 297 4.70 7.90 6.29
C SER A 297 4.66 6.80 7.34
N LEU A 298 4.97 7.15 8.59
CA LEU A 298 4.99 6.25 9.73
C LEU A 298 3.92 6.68 10.74
N ASP A 299 2.96 5.82 11.02
CA ASP A 299 2.03 6.00 12.12
C ASP A 299 2.44 5.12 13.30
N LEU A 300 3.03 5.78 14.30
CA LEU A 300 3.51 5.15 15.53
C LEU A 300 2.37 4.79 16.49
N GLY A 301 1.17 5.35 16.29
CA GLY A 301 0.00 5.07 17.15
C GLY A 301 -0.62 3.71 16.86
N ASP A 302 -0.68 3.33 15.59
CA ASP A 302 -1.25 2.03 15.17
C ASP A 302 -0.22 1.03 14.63
N GLY A 303 1.04 1.45 14.49
CA GLY A 303 2.13 0.60 13.99
C GLY A 303 2.07 0.40 12.49
N SER A 304 1.61 1.40 11.73
CA SER A 304 1.52 1.29 10.29
C SER A 304 2.61 2.07 9.55
N ILE A 305 3.11 1.44 8.49
CA ILE A 305 3.99 2.02 7.48
C ILE A 305 3.19 2.22 6.21
N GLU A 306 3.25 3.40 5.64
CA GLU A 306 2.66 3.69 4.36
C GLU A 306 3.68 4.35 3.44
N VAL A 307 3.86 3.77 2.25
CA VAL A 307 4.75 4.31 1.22
C VAL A 307 3.90 4.74 0.03
N ASP A 308 3.77 6.04 -0.18
CA ASP A 308 3.08 6.62 -1.34
C ASP A 308 4.06 6.75 -2.50
N ILE A 309 3.81 6.07 -3.62
CA ILE A 309 4.65 6.18 -4.80
C ILE A 309 4.04 7.08 -5.86
N SER A 310 4.90 7.93 -6.43
CA SER A 310 4.64 8.66 -7.66
C SER A 310 5.28 7.92 -8.82
N VAL A 311 4.57 7.81 -9.93
CA VAL A 311 5.04 7.09 -11.12
C VAL A 311 5.07 8.02 -12.33
N ASN A 312 5.89 7.71 -13.33
CA ASN A 312 6.00 8.49 -14.54
C ASN A 312 4.70 8.46 -15.37
N ARG A 313 4.48 9.49 -16.18
CA ARG A 313 3.28 9.60 -17.01
C ARG A 313 3.25 8.61 -18.16
N ASP A 314 4.41 8.10 -18.59
CA ASP A 314 4.49 7.13 -19.68
C ASP A 314 3.75 5.84 -19.32
N LEU A 315 3.86 5.41 -18.05
CA LEU A 315 3.13 4.25 -17.56
C LEU A 315 1.60 4.49 -17.56
N PHE A 316 1.18 5.73 -17.29
CA PHE A 316 -0.23 6.10 -17.38
C PHE A 316 -0.75 6.00 -18.82
N TYR A 317 0.01 6.49 -19.80
CA TYR A 317 -0.37 6.38 -21.22
C TYR A 317 -0.39 4.92 -21.69
N GLN A 318 0.56 4.08 -21.24
CA GLN A 318 0.52 2.65 -21.51
C GLN A 318 -0.77 1.98 -20.98
N ALA A 319 -1.21 2.34 -19.77
CA ALA A 319 -2.47 1.84 -19.22
C ALA A 319 -3.68 2.28 -20.07
N LEU A 320 -3.68 3.52 -20.55
CA LEU A 320 -4.73 4.04 -21.42
C LEU A 320 -4.74 3.36 -22.80
N THR A 321 -3.56 3.21 -23.42
CA THR A 321 -3.39 2.48 -24.69
C THR A 321 -3.94 1.06 -24.58
N GLN A 322 -3.59 0.35 -23.49
CA GLN A 322 -4.12 -1.00 -23.27
C GLN A 322 -5.65 -1.02 -23.08
N ALA A 323 -6.21 -0.03 -22.40
CA ALA A 323 -7.65 0.06 -22.17
C ALA A 323 -8.41 0.49 -23.42
N ALA A 324 -7.85 1.40 -24.23
CA ALA A 324 -8.46 1.95 -25.43
C ALA A 324 -8.30 1.04 -26.67
N GLY A 325 -7.25 0.20 -26.70
CA GLY A 325 -6.88 -0.58 -27.86
C GLY A 325 -6.26 0.25 -29.01
N GLU A 326 -5.89 1.49 -28.73
CA GLU A 326 -5.27 2.45 -29.65
C GLU A 326 -4.12 3.16 -28.94
N ASP A 327 -3.08 3.55 -29.67
CA ASP A 327 -1.94 4.27 -29.11
C ASP A 327 -2.34 5.67 -28.61
N LEU A 328 -2.16 5.91 -27.30
CA LEU A 328 -2.45 7.16 -26.63
C LEU A 328 -1.19 7.60 -25.86
N ASN A 329 -0.39 8.47 -26.47
CA ASN A 329 0.93 8.83 -25.94
C ASN A 329 1.00 10.22 -25.28
N ASP A 330 -0.05 11.03 -25.45
CA ASP A 330 -0.13 12.36 -24.88
C ASP A 330 -1.57 12.78 -24.51
N ASP A 331 -1.71 13.90 -23.81
CA ASP A 331 -3.00 14.45 -23.40
C ASP A 331 -3.87 14.87 -24.60
N VAL A 332 -3.27 15.27 -25.72
CA VAL A 332 -3.99 15.69 -26.93
C VAL A 332 -4.66 14.50 -27.61
N GLU A 333 -3.95 13.37 -27.68
CA GLU A 333 -4.47 12.12 -28.23
C GLU A 333 -5.62 11.59 -27.38
N ILE A 334 -5.52 11.67 -26.05
CA ILE A 334 -6.61 11.31 -25.14
C ILE A 334 -7.86 12.17 -25.43
N ILE A 335 -7.71 13.48 -25.54
CA ILE A 335 -8.85 14.39 -25.82
C ILE A 335 -9.47 14.09 -27.18
N LYS A 336 -8.67 13.83 -28.21
CA LYS A 336 -9.16 13.41 -29.55
C LYS A 336 -9.92 12.10 -29.48
N HIS A 337 -9.37 11.10 -28.79
CA HIS A 337 -9.98 9.78 -28.63
C HIS A 337 -11.32 9.89 -27.89
N VAL A 338 -11.38 10.59 -26.76
CA VAL A 338 -12.63 10.83 -26.00
C VAL A 338 -13.68 11.57 -26.87
N SER A 339 -13.22 12.53 -27.69
CA SER A 339 -14.10 13.26 -28.61
C SER A 339 -14.64 12.35 -29.71
N ALA A 340 -13.84 11.44 -30.25
CA ALA A 340 -14.25 10.44 -31.23
C ALA A 340 -15.25 9.45 -30.60
N LEU A 341 -14.96 8.94 -29.41
CA LEU A 341 -15.85 8.06 -28.65
C LEU A 341 -17.20 8.73 -28.36
N LYS A 342 -17.20 10.01 -27.99
CA LYS A 342 -18.44 10.78 -27.80
C LYS A 342 -19.28 10.83 -29.07
N LYS A 343 -18.66 11.08 -30.24
CA LYS A 343 -19.35 11.08 -31.53
C LYS A 343 -19.88 9.70 -31.87
N ALA A 344 -19.09 8.65 -31.70
CA ALA A 344 -19.49 7.27 -31.94
C ALA A 344 -20.65 6.86 -31.00
N LYS A 345 -20.56 7.19 -29.73
CA LYS A 345 -21.63 6.94 -28.75
C LYS A 345 -22.92 7.62 -29.11
N ASN A 346 -22.89 8.91 -29.49
CA ASN A 346 -24.07 9.64 -29.92
C ASN A 346 -24.69 9.01 -31.18
N GLY A 347 -23.86 8.55 -32.12
CA GLY A 347 -24.32 7.81 -33.29
C GLY A 347 -24.99 6.47 -32.92
N TYR A 348 -24.33 5.71 -32.05
CA TYR A 348 -24.83 4.43 -31.57
C TYR A 348 -26.15 4.57 -30.80
N GLU A 349 -26.28 5.54 -29.89
CA GLU A 349 -27.50 5.75 -29.10
C GLU A 349 -28.70 6.07 -30.00
N LYS A 350 -28.51 6.77 -31.13
CA LYS A 350 -29.57 7.00 -32.14
C LYS A 350 -30.04 5.69 -32.80
N LEU A 351 -29.12 4.72 -32.99
CA LEU A 351 -29.42 3.47 -33.69
C LEU A 351 -29.85 2.34 -32.76
N LYS A 352 -29.45 2.40 -31.48
CA LYS A 352 -29.54 1.32 -30.50
C LYS A 352 -30.93 0.66 -30.44
N ASN A 353 -31.99 1.46 -30.34
CA ASN A 353 -33.33 0.91 -30.21
C ASN A 353 -33.78 0.20 -31.51
N ALA A 354 -33.48 0.80 -32.67
CA ALA A 354 -33.80 0.20 -33.96
C ALA A 354 -32.97 -1.06 -34.25
N LEU A 355 -31.69 -1.12 -33.79
CA LEU A 355 -30.87 -2.33 -33.88
C LEU A 355 -31.44 -3.45 -33.01
N ASN A 356 -31.79 -3.17 -31.76
CA ASN A 356 -32.39 -4.15 -30.85
C ASN A 356 -33.75 -4.65 -31.42
N GLU A 357 -34.55 -3.76 -31.98
CA GLU A 357 -35.81 -4.13 -32.60
C GLU A 357 -35.57 -5.02 -33.83
N ALA A 358 -34.60 -4.66 -34.68
CA ALA A 358 -34.24 -5.48 -35.84
C ALA A 358 -33.68 -6.86 -35.43
N GLU A 359 -32.95 -6.96 -34.34
CA GLU A 359 -32.47 -8.23 -33.83
C GLU A 359 -33.61 -9.15 -33.36
N GLN A 360 -34.66 -8.56 -32.72
CA GLN A 360 -35.76 -9.32 -32.13
C GLN A 360 -36.86 -9.66 -33.15
N THR A 361 -37.16 -8.70 -34.04
CA THR A 361 -38.33 -8.81 -34.94
C THR A 361 -37.96 -8.95 -36.43
N GLY A 362 -36.68 -8.80 -36.77
CA GLY A 362 -36.18 -8.74 -38.14
C GLY A 362 -36.25 -7.34 -38.76
N TYR A 363 -36.85 -6.34 -38.09
CA TYR A 363 -37.04 -5.01 -38.64
C TYR A 363 -37.03 -3.94 -37.55
N GLY A 364 -36.27 -2.87 -37.76
CA GLY A 364 -36.21 -1.74 -36.84
C GLY A 364 -36.18 -0.40 -37.54
N VAL A 365 -36.69 0.65 -36.90
CA VAL A 365 -36.79 1.98 -37.47
C VAL A 365 -36.17 3.03 -36.57
N VAL A 366 -35.25 3.82 -37.12
CA VAL A 366 -34.73 5.02 -36.47
C VAL A 366 -35.63 6.18 -36.84
N ALA A 367 -36.35 6.69 -35.85
CA ALA A 367 -37.18 7.89 -36.03
C ALA A 367 -36.29 9.13 -36.23
N PRO A 368 -36.74 10.11 -37.08
CA PRO A 368 -36.00 11.34 -37.25
C PRO A 368 -35.97 12.18 -35.97
N ALA A 369 -34.88 12.90 -35.74
CA ALA A 369 -34.83 13.92 -34.69
C ALA A 369 -35.64 15.17 -35.07
N GLU A 370 -36.04 15.97 -34.08
CA GLU A 370 -36.82 17.20 -34.31
C GLU A 370 -36.11 18.15 -35.27
N GLU A 371 -34.79 18.24 -35.20
CA GLU A 371 -33.97 19.11 -36.06
C GLU A 371 -33.93 18.64 -37.53
N GLU A 372 -34.27 17.37 -37.79
CA GLU A 372 -34.28 16.77 -39.13
C GLU A 372 -35.65 16.96 -39.84
N ILE A 373 -36.65 17.50 -39.12
CA ILE A 373 -37.98 17.75 -39.65
C ILE A 373 -38.00 19.06 -40.44
N THR A 374 -38.25 18.97 -41.72
CA THR A 374 -38.38 20.13 -42.59
C THR A 374 -39.87 20.39 -42.83
N ILE A 375 -40.29 21.62 -42.58
CA ILE A 375 -41.70 22.04 -42.75
C ILE A 375 -41.84 22.89 -44.03
N SER A 376 -42.81 22.58 -44.88
CA SER A 376 -43.13 23.39 -46.04
C SER A 376 -43.90 24.66 -45.65
N GLN A 377 -44.03 25.66 -46.59
CA GLN A 377 -44.87 26.82 -46.37
C GLN A 377 -46.34 26.39 -46.18
N PRO A 378 -47.04 26.99 -45.20
CA PRO A 378 -48.40 26.71 -44.97
C PRO A 378 -49.28 27.13 -46.21
N GLU A 379 -50.13 26.25 -46.61
CA GLU A 379 -51.08 26.49 -47.72
C GLU A 379 -52.53 26.53 -47.23
N MET A 380 -53.36 27.47 -47.80
CA MET A 380 -54.76 27.48 -47.51
C MET A 380 -55.45 26.37 -48.31
N VAL A 381 -56.25 25.54 -47.67
CA VAL A 381 -57.05 24.48 -48.32
C VAL A 381 -58.51 24.65 -48.00
N LYS A 382 -59.35 24.38 -49.02
CA LYS A 382 -60.81 24.40 -48.87
C LYS A 382 -61.33 22.96 -48.97
N THR A 383 -62.06 22.51 -47.94
CA THR A 383 -62.64 21.18 -47.91
C THR A 383 -64.08 21.27 -47.43
N GLY A 384 -65.04 20.88 -48.24
CA GLY A 384 -66.48 20.90 -47.89
C GLY A 384 -67.05 22.24 -47.43
N GLY A 385 -66.60 23.38 -48.01
CA GLY A 385 -67.02 24.71 -47.65
C GLY A 385 -66.31 25.39 -46.49
N VAL A 386 -65.41 24.71 -45.82
CA VAL A 386 -64.58 25.23 -44.68
C VAL A 386 -63.14 25.45 -45.14
N TYR A 387 -62.51 26.52 -44.68
CA TYR A 387 -61.11 26.82 -44.96
C TYR A 387 -60.25 26.32 -43.82
N GLY A 388 -59.10 25.70 -44.14
CA GLY A 388 -58.10 25.20 -43.21
C GLY A 388 -56.69 25.52 -43.69
N VAL A 389 -55.72 25.26 -42.85
CA VAL A 389 -54.31 25.40 -43.18
C VAL A 389 -53.68 23.99 -43.31
N ARG A 390 -53.01 23.78 -44.44
CA ARG A 390 -52.24 22.56 -44.68
C ARG A 390 -50.77 22.86 -44.51
N ILE A 391 -50.07 22.07 -43.61
CA ILE A 391 -48.68 22.09 -43.44
C ILE A 391 -48.16 20.71 -43.83
N LYS A 392 -47.10 20.62 -44.66
CA LYS A 392 -46.44 19.39 -45.00
C LYS A 392 -45.13 19.39 -44.28
N ALA A 393 -44.82 18.31 -43.57
CA ALA A 393 -43.52 18.06 -42.95
C ALA A 393 -42.86 16.83 -43.59
N THR A 394 -41.57 16.88 -43.77
CA THR A 394 -40.74 15.76 -44.27
C THR A 394 -39.54 15.58 -43.36
N ALA A 395 -39.23 14.34 -43.05
CA ALA A 395 -38.05 13.97 -42.24
C ALA A 395 -37.46 12.64 -42.73
N PRO A 396 -36.18 12.45 -42.72
CA PRO A 396 -35.55 11.18 -43.07
C PRO A 396 -35.77 10.13 -41.95
N SER A 397 -36.02 8.88 -42.33
CA SER A 397 -35.99 7.74 -41.42
C SER A 397 -34.99 6.70 -41.91
N VAL A 398 -34.33 5.98 -40.98
CA VAL A 398 -33.45 4.89 -41.33
C VAL A 398 -34.13 3.57 -40.95
N HIS A 399 -34.16 2.63 -41.89
CA HIS A 399 -34.79 1.33 -41.73
C HIS A 399 -33.71 0.25 -41.74
N ILE A 400 -33.68 -0.57 -40.70
CA ILE A 400 -32.73 -1.65 -40.49
C ILE A 400 -33.51 -2.96 -40.66
N VAL A 401 -33.00 -3.83 -41.56
CA VAL A 401 -33.65 -5.11 -41.87
C VAL A 401 -32.62 -6.22 -41.60
N LYS A 402 -32.98 -7.21 -40.80
CA LYS A 402 -32.20 -8.42 -40.57
C LYS A 402 -32.71 -9.50 -41.52
N VAL A 403 -31.82 -10.06 -42.32
CA VAL A 403 -32.12 -11.16 -43.23
C VAL A 403 -31.06 -12.27 -43.06
N ASP A 404 -31.48 -13.50 -43.17
CA ASP A 404 -30.56 -14.65 -43.20
C ASP A 404 -29.99 -14.83 -44.61
N ILE A 405 -28.68 -15.03 -44.69
CA ILE A 405 -27.99 -15.27 -45.95
C ILE A 405 -27.63 -16.76 -46.02
N GLU A 406 -28.11 -17.43 -47.04
CA GLU A 406 -27.82 -18.82 -47.32
C GLU A 406 -26.65 -18.91 -48.30
N ALA A 407 -25.63 -19.70 -47.94
CA ALA A 407 -24.46 -19.99 -48.79
C ALA A 407 -24.46 -21.48 -49.14
N GLU A 408 -24.34 -21.76 -50.42
CA GLU A 408 -24.14 -23.13 -50.92
C GLU A 408 -22.74 -23.20 -51.55
N VAL A 409 -21.91 -24.11 -51.05
CA VAL A 409 -20.56 -24.31 -51.57
C VAL A 409 -20.51 -25.67 -52.26
N ASP A 410 -20.41 -25.64 -53.58
CA ASP A 410 -20.23 -26.83 -54.43
C ASP A 410 -18.72 -27.07 -54.68
N SER A 411 -18.21 -28.19 -54.22
CA SER A 411 -16.81 -28.56 -54.43
C SER A 411 -16.69 -29.91 -55.15
N VAL A 412 -15.83 -29.97 -56.14
CA VAL A 412 -15.57 -31.20 -56.88
C VAL A 412 -14.45 -31.97 -56.19
N VAL A 413 -14.77 -33.10 -55.55
CA VAL A 413 -13.82 -33.87 -54.73
C VAL A 413 -13.10 -34.99 -55.51
N GLY A 414 -13.63 -35.35 -56.68
CA GLY A 414 -13.04 -36.42 -57.48
C GLY A 414 -14.09 -37.47 -57.95
N LYS A 415 -13.71 -38.79 -57.98
CA LYS A 415 -14.62 -39.85 -58.38
C LYS A 415 -15.66 -40.13 -57.32
N GLU A 416 -16.83 -40.66 -57.76
CA GLU A 416 -17.99 -40.93 -56.93
C GLU A 416 -17.67 -41.59 -55.56
N LYS A 417 -16.82 -42.66 -55.59
CA LYS A 417 -16.44 -43.33 -54.36
C LYS A 417 -15.62 -42.48 -53.39
N GLN A 418 -14.72 -41.63 -53.93
CA GLN A 418 -13.94 -40.71 -53.08
C GLN A 418 -14.82 -39.61 -52.47
N CYS A 419 -15.77 -39.13 -53.21
CA CYS A 419 -16.76 -38.17 -52.73
C CYS A 419 -17.65 -38.76 -51.64
N ALA A 420 -18.14 -39.99 -51.80
CA ALA A 420 -18.94 -40.67 -50.82
C ALA A 420 -18.19 -40.87 -49.48
N ASP A 421 -16.94 -41.38 -49.54
CA ASP A 421 -16.09 -41.59 -48.36
C ASP A 421 -15.82 -40.23 -47.63
N TYR A 422 -15.67 -39.13 -48.39
CA TYR A 422 -15.44 -37.80 -47.83
C TYR A 422 -16.68 -37.24 -47.15
N VAL A 423 -17.85 -37.34 -47.78
CA VAL A 423 -19.12 -36.91 -47.23
C VAL A 423 -19.45 -37.67 -45.96
N GLU A 424 -19.15 -38.99 -45.89
CA GLU A 424 -19.37 -39.79 -44.68
C GLU A 424 -18.51 -39.28 -43.53
N LYS A 425 -17.23 -39.01 -43.75
CA LYS A 425 -16.37 -38.41 -42.72
C LYS A 425 -16.85 -37.04 -42.23
N LEU A 426 -17.30 -36.17 -43.14
CA LEU A 426 -17.87 -34.89 -42.75
C LEU A 426 -19.16 -35.03 -41.94
N LYS A 427 -20.02 -36.01 -42.26
CA LYS A 427 -21.24 -36.31 -41.48
C LYS A 427 -20.92 -36.83 -40.09
N GLU A 428 -19.93 -37.74 -39.96
CA GLU A 428 -19.46 -38.20 -38.66
C GLU A 428 -18.91 -37.07 -37.80
N GLN A 429 -18.11 -36.20 -38.38
CA GLN A 429 -17.57 -35.04 -37.69
C GLN A 429 -18.66 -34.05 -37.30
N TYR A 430 -19.64 -33.79 -38.19
CA TYR A 430 -20.79 -32.94 -37.89
C TYR A 430 -21.64 -33.48 -36.76
N ALA A 431 -21.79 -34.77 -36.67
CA ALA A 431 -22.55 -35.41 -35.57
C ALA A 431 -21.85 -35.26 -34.22
N THR A 432 -20.50 -35.18 -34.22
CA THR A 432 -19.67 -35.04 -33.01
C THR A 432 -19.42 -33.59 -32.63
N ASP A 433 -19.07 -32.76 -33.59
CA ASP A 433 -18.80 -31.33 -33.43
C ASP A 433 -19.24 -30.53 -34.68
N PRO A 434 -20.47 -30.01 -34.72
CA PRO A 434 -21.00 -29.25 -35.86
C PRO A 434 -20.16 -28.00 -36.23
N ARG A 435 -19.50 -27.39 -35.25
CA ARG A 435 -18.62 -26.22 -35.53
C ARG A 435 -17.23 -26.62 -36.01
N GLY A 436 -16.71 -27.76 -35.59
CA GLY A 436 -15.43 -28.29 -36.01
C GLY A 436 -15.38 -28.64 -37.49
N VAL A 437 -16.53 -28.93 -38.11
CA VAL A 437 -16.62 -29.15 -39.57
C VAL A 437 -16.13 -27.94 -40.37
N MET A 438 -16.32 -26.72 -39.86
CA MET A 438 -15.85 -25.50 -40.50
C MET A 438 -14.32 -25.38 -40.60
N GLN A 439 -13.60 -26.12 -39.76
CA GLN A 439 -12.13 -26.15 -39.74
C GLN A 439 -11.53 -27.23 -40.67
N VAL A 440 -12.38 -28.08 -41.26
CA VAL A 440 -11.92 -29.17 -42.15
C VAL A 440 -11.30 -28.55 -43.39
N ASP A 441 -10.10 -29.06 -43.74
CA ASP A 441 -9.41 -28.65 -44.94
C ASP A 441 -10.11 -29.18 -46.19
N LEU A 442 -10.47 -28.31 -47.10
CA LEU A 442 -11.02 -28.61 -48.41
C LEU A 442 -10.05 -28.04 -49.45
N PHE A 443 -9.19 -28.91 -50.01
CA PHE A 443 -8.21 -28.53 -51.03
C PHE A 443 -7.19 -27.47 -50.58
N GLY A 444 -6.69 -27.57 -49.36
CA GLY A 444 -5.66 -26.65 -48.84
C GLY A 444 -6.22 -25.36 -48.22
N ARG A 445 -7.55 -25.27 -48.09
CA ARG A 445 -8.23 -24.15 -47.35
C ARG A 445 -9.31 -24.68 -46.44
N PRO A 446 -9.50 -24.12 -45.27
CA PRO A 446 -10.58 -24.54 -44.38
C PRO A 446 -11.95 -24.26 -45.00
N LEU A 447 -12.94 -25.13 -44.77
CA LEU A 447 -14.32 -24.99 -45.29
C LEU A 447 -14.90 -23.63 -44.91
N TYR A 448 -14.60 -23.13 -43.71
CA TYR A 448 -15.00 -21.80 -43.25
C TYR A 448 -14.67 -20.69 -44.26
N SER A 449 -13.48 -20.72 -44.89
CA SER A 449 -13.10 -19.66 -45.83
C SER A 449 -13.98 -19.64 -47.09
N PHE A 450 -14.39 -20.79 -47.61
CA PHE A 450 -15.28 -20.86 -48.78
C PHE A 450 -16.70 -20.35 -48.42
N VAL A 451 -17.23 -20.83 -47.28
CA VAL A 451 -18.54 -20.39 -46.82
C VAL A 451 -18.56 -18.89 -46.51
N SER A 452 -17.48 -18.40 -45.88
CA SER A 452 -17.34 -16.99 -45.56
C SER A 452 -17.25 -16.13 -46.78
N ASP A 453 -16.42 -16.50 -47.79
CA ASP A 453 -16.33 -15.76 -49.05
C ASP A 453 -17.69 -15.64 -49.75
N GLU A 454 -18.46 -16.74 -49.86
CA GLU A 454 -19.76 -16.76 -50.49
C GLU A 454 -20.81 -15.92 -49.73
N ILE A 455 -20.80 -15.97 -48.40
CA ILE A 455 -21.68 -15.13 -47.57
C ILE A 455 -21.35 -13.66 -47.73
N TYR A 456 -20.05 -13.27 -47.71
CA TYR A 456 -19.62 -11.89 -47.90
C TYR A 456 -19.96 -11.37 -49.30
N ASP A 457 -19.80 -12.18 -50.34
CA ASP A 457 -20.16 -11.82 -51.71
C ASP A 457 -21.66 -11.59 -51.87
N LYS A 458 -22.51 -12.44 -51.31
CA LYS A 458 -23.97 -12.28 -51.27
C LYS A 458 -24.40 -11.06 -50.44
N ALA A 459 -23.78 -10.89 -49.26
CA ALA A 459 -24.06 -9.73 -48.40
C ALA A 459 -23.73 -8.39 -49.07
N GLY A 460 -22.59 -8.32 -49.78
CA GLY A 460 -22.13 -7.13 -50.51
C GLY A 460 -22.76 -6.96 -51.88
N GLY A 461 -23.23 -8.04 -52.49
CA GLY A 461 -23.59 -8.14 -53.91
C GLY A 461 -24.86 -7.48 -54.39
N MET A 462 -25.65 -6.86 -53.49
CA MET A 462 -26.88 -6.19 -53.88
C MET A 462 -26.62 -5.01 -54.84
N LYS A 463 -27.04 -5.18 -56.13
CA LYS A 463 -26.85 -4.18 -57.18
C LYS A 463 -27.54 -2.85 -56.84
N THR A 464 -26.96 -1.73 -57.23
CA THR A 464 -27.47 -0.37 -56.95
C THR A 464 -28.92 -0.17 -57.39
N ALA A 465 -29.29 -0.70 -58.58
CA ALA A 465 -30.66 -0.63 -59.07
C ALA A 465 -31.68 -1.34 -58.17
N PHE A 466 -31.27 -2.42 -57.49
CA PHE A 466 -32.13 -3.15 -56.56
C PHE A 466 -32.27 -2.39 -55.23
N ARG A 467 -31.18 -1.80 -54.73
CA ARG A 467 -31.23 -0.91 -53.55
C ARG A 467 -32.17 0.26 -53.73
N GLU A 468 -32.18 0.86 -54.94
CA GLU A 468 -33.13 1.94 -55.28
C GLU A 468 -34.59 1.48 -55.33
N LYS A 469 -34.83 0.29 -55.91
CA LYS A 469 -36.19 -0.28 -55.92
C LYS A 469 -36.67 -0.55 -54.50
N LEU A 470 -35.86 -1.13 -53.66
CA LEU A 470 -36.18 -1.41 -52.26
C LEU A 470 -36.50 -0.11 -51.49
N ARG A 471 -35.68 0.93 -51.65
CA ARG A 471 -35.89 2.24 -51.03
C ARG A 471 -37.23 2.88 -51.49
N LYS A 472 -37.53 2.83 -52.79
CA LYS A 472 -38.82 3.33 -53.34
C LYS A 472 -40.01 2.54 -52.80
N THR A 473 -39.84 1.24 -52.59
CA THR A 473 -40.86 0.37 -52.04
C THR A 473 -41.14 0.71 -50.58
N VAL A 474 -40.11 0.83 -49.77
CA VAL A 474 -40.22 1.24 -48.34
C VAL A 474 -40.87 2.64 -48.25
N TYR A 475 -40.41 3.59 -49.09
CA TYR A 475 -41.03 4.94 -49.16
C TYR A 475 -42.53 4.90 -49.41
N LYS A 476 -42.99 4.08 -50.36
CA LYS A 476 -44.45 3.94 -50.66
C LYS A 476 -45.19 3.29 -49.48
N LEU A 477 -44.63 2.27 -48.86
CA LEU A 477 -45.21 1.62 -47.69
C LEU A 477 -45.44 2.57 -46.53
N VAL A 478 -44.45 3.40 -46.25
CA VAL A 478 -44.50 4.33 -45.13
C VAL A 478 -45.43 5.50 -45.40
N ASN A 479 -45.47 6.03 -46.65
CA ASN A 479 -46.18 7.29 -46.96
C ASN A 479 -47.58 7.15 -47.61
N GLU A 480 -47.87 6.05 -48.32
CA GLU A 480 -49.06 5.95 -49.13
C GLU A 480 -50.23 5.21 -48.47
N LYS A 481 -50.16 4.74 -47.25
CA LYS A 481 -51.19 4.03 -46.45
C LYS A 481 -52.09 3.04 -47.28
N LYS A 482 -51.62 2.57 -48.43
CA LYS A 482 -52.35 1.58 -49.26
C LYS A 482 -51.80 0.20 -48.94
N SER A 483 -52.68 -0.72 -48.56
CA SER A 483 -52.41 -2.16 -48.52
C SER A 483 -52.07 -2.62 -49.95
N ALA A 484 -50.81 -2.51 -50.32
CA ALA A 484 -50.38 -2.97 -51.64
C ALA A 484 -49.82 -4.38 -51.48
N LEU A 485 -50.34 -5.32 -52.25
CA LEU A 485 -49.68 -6.61 -52.48
C LEU A 485 -48.36 -6.35 -53.18
N PHE A 486 -47.26 -6.70 -52.55
CA PHE A 486 -45.91 -6.54 -53.12
C PHE A 486 -45.53 -7.77 -53.90
N CYS A 487 -45.52 -7.67 -55.23
CA CYS A 487 -44.73 -8.55 -56.08
C CYS A 487 -43.43 -7.85 -56.43
N VAL A 488 -42.33 -8.31 -55.84
CA VAL A 488 -40.99 -8.00 -56.35
C VAL A 488 -40.63 -9.09 -57.33
N THR A 489 -40.81 -8.81 -58.62
CA THR A 489 -40.27 -9.67 -59.67
C THR A 489 -38.75 -9.41 -59.72
N ILE A 490 -37.95 -10.42 -59.42
CA ILE A 490 -36.49 -10.44 -59.49
C ILE A 490 -36.02 -10.43 -60.94
#